data_13fcd691f6b793ea71f7632e534d494a
#
_entry.id   13fcd691f6b793ea71f7632e534d494a
#
_cell.length_a   1.000
_cell.length_b   1.000
_cell.length_c   1.000
_cell.angle_alpha   90.00
_cell.angle_beta   90.00
_cell.angle_gamma   90.00
#
_symmetry.space_group_name_H-M   'P 1'
#
loop_
_entity.id
_entity.type
_entity.pdbx_description
1 polymer ?
#
loop_
_entity_poly.entity_id
_entity_poly.type
_entity_poly.pdbx_seq_one_letter_code
_entity_poly.pdbx_strand_id
1 'polypeptide(L)'
;MIPETVILYLFVAASLLAVVANRLRIPYTVTLVLGGLLLGTLHLFPAPVLTHDLLFTIFLPGLVFESAYHLSASALWRDRLAIFGLAVPGVLVSMVVTAFVFLWTSRYLPDLTVVSMPLGVALVFGAAVAATDPISVVAIFRELQAPQRLTFLVESESLLNDGTAIVFFTLFLAIAVGKPVTASALTVEFLAVVGGGALLGTIFGWLSSEVIKRVNDGMVEITFTILAAYGSFLVAMQLGYSGVISTVVAGLICGNYGAKKGMSPSVRLAVNTFWEYIGFALNSLIFLLVGLTIRLPDLLRIWPLVVAAYVAITLARGAVIYSMGALLSRSRARMPWSWNFVLIWGGIRGALSMVLALSLPQHFPFREMLINLVFGVVLLTILIQGLSISPVARALGVLSRRHLPADFEMQRMRLTLAQMGIQEIDRLRHDGVRDPEALDALTAHYSQESDDAKDRLSNLDIADEDRFRADFSRLYRRLLTMQKQRLLDARQESLIGHENFERLTADIDAGLLEVETNIDGVIERLLLLDQEALEKKLP
;
A
#
# COMPACT_ATOMS: atom_id res chain seq x y z
N MET A 1 -25.18 -16.99 -11.39
CA MET A 1 -23.98 -16.99 -12.24
C MET A 1 -24.00 -15.73 -13.08
N ILE A 2 -22.89 -15.04 -13.21
CA ILE A 2 -22.75 -13.94 -14.17
C ILE A 2 -22.70 -14.60 -15.57
N PRO A 3 -23.55 -14.23 -16.52
CA PRO A 3 -23.45 -14.75 -17.88
C PRO A 3 -22.05 -14.45 -18.45
N GLU A 4 -21.45 -15.41 -19.16
CA GLU A 4 -20.10 -15.30 -19.74
C GLU A 4 -19.92 -14.02 -20.58
N THR A 5 -20.97 -13.62 -21.30
CA THR A 5 -21.01 -12.39 -22.09
C THR A 5 -20.87 -11.11 -21.24
N VAL A 6 -21.36 -11.11 -19.99
CA VAL A 6 -21.27 -9.95 -19.12
C VAL A 6 -19.83 -9.69 -18.68
N ILE A 7 -19.04 -10.74 -18.42
CA ILE A 7 -17.63 -10.62 -18.08
C ILE A 7 -16.86 -9.94 -19.22
N LEU A 8 -17.11 -10.35 -20.46
CA LEU A 8 -16.49 -9.74 -21.63
C LEU A 8 -16.84 -8.25 -21.75
N TYR A 9 -18.12 -7.90 -21.58
CA TYR A 9 -18.55 -6.49 -21.62
C TYR A 9 -17.91 -5.66 -20.49
N LEU A 10 -17.76 -6.23 -19.31
CA LEU A 10 -17.09 -5.57 -18.19
C LEU A 10 -15.60 -5.30 -18.48
N PHE A 11 -14.89 -6.26 -19.08
CA PHE A 11 -13.50 -6.04 -19.49
C PHE A 11 -13.37 -4.98 -20.60
N VAL A 12 -14.27 -4.97 -21.59
CA VAL A 12 -14.30 -3.94 -22.62
C VAL A 12 -14.57 -2.56 -22.01
N ALA A 13 -15.57 -2.46 -21.14
CA ALA A 13 -15.89 -1.21 -20.44
C ALA A 13 -14.71 -0.74 -19.58
N ALA A 14 -14.10 -1.62 -18.78
CA ALA A 14 -12.93 -1.30 -17.97
C ALA A 14 -11.75 -0.81 -18.81
N SER A 15 -11.49 -1.46 -19.95
CA SER A 15 -10.40 -1.06 -20.86
C SER A 15 -10.65 0.32 -21.48
N LEU A 16 -11.87 0.60 -21.91
CA LEU A 16 -12.23 1.92 -22.44
C LEU A 16 -12.12 3.00 -21.36
N LEU A 17 -12.57 2.70 -20.14
CA LEU A 17 -12.46 3.62 -19.00
C LEU A 17 -11.00 3.85 -18.58
N ALA A 18 -10.10 2.87 -18.76
CA ALA A 18 -8.67 3.06 -18.54
C ALA A 18 -8.08 4.11 -19.51
N VAL A 19 -8.48 4.05 -20.79
CA VAL A 19 -8.05 5.05 -21.79
C VAL A 19 -8.59 6.45 -21.42
N VAL A 20 -9.84 6.53 -20.96
CA VAL A 20 -10.46 7.79 -20.52
C VAL A 20 -9.74 8.34 -19.29
N ALA A 21 -9.45 7.49 -18.28
CA ALA A 21 -8.72 7.87 -17.08
C ALA A 21 -7.36 8.52 -17.41
N ASN A 22 -6.59 7.88 -18.29
CA ASN A 22 -5.30 8.40 -18.74
C ASN A 22 -5.41 9.75 -19.48
N ARG A 23 -6.43 9.92 -20.32
CA ARG A 23 -6.65 11.18 -21.04
C ARG A 23 -7.05 12.33 -20.11
N LEU A 24 -7.92 12.05 -19.15
CA LEU A 24 -8.43 13.05 -18.21
C LEU A 24 -7.50 13.28 -17.01
N ARG A 25 -6.45 12.46 -16.84
CA ARG A 25 -5.55 12.46 -15.67
C ARG A 25 -6.31 12.30 -14.34
N ILE A 26 -7.35 11.46 -14.36
CA ILE A 26 -8.16 11.11 -13.20
C ILE A 26 -7.70 9.73 -12.71
N PRO A 27 -7.68 9.47 -11.39
CA PRO A 27 -7.37 8.14 -10.86
C PRO A 27 -8.26 7.07 -11.48
N TYR A 28 -7.65 5.96 -11.89
CA TYR A 28 -8.32 4.88 -12.62
C TYR A 28 -9.54 4.32 -11.89
N THR A 29 -9.42 4.08 -10.59
CA THR A 29 -10.51 3.56 -9.75
C THR A 29 -11.71 4.50 -9.67
N VAL A 30 -11.47 5.83 -9.60
CA VAL A 30 -12.53 6.85 -9.67
C VAL A 30 -13.29 6.75 -10.99
N THR A 31 -12.55 6.64 -12.09
CA THR A 31 -13.14 6.55 -13.44
C THR A 31 -13.97 5.28 -13.60
N LEU A 32 -13.53 4.15 -13.03
CA LEU A 32 -14.27 2.88 -13.05
C LEU A 32 -15.58 2.98 -12.27
N VAL A 33 -15.57 3.54 -11.07
CA VAL A 33 -16.77 3.67 -10.25
C VAL A 33 -17.78 4.63 -10.90
N LEU A 34 -17.32 5.78 -11.42
CA LEU A 34 -18.19 6.72 -12.13
C LEU A 34 -18.72 6.14 -13.45
N GLY A 35 -17.86 5.45 -14.21
CA GLY A 35 -18.26 4.74 -15.42
C GLY A 35 -19.28 3.64 -15.14
N GLY A 36 -19.06 2.84 -14.09
CA GLY A 36 -20.00 1.83 -13.62
C GLY A 36 -21.35 2.44 -13.20
N LEU A 37 -21.33 3.53 -12.44
CA LEU A 37 -22.52 4.26 -12.03
C LEU A 37 -23.30 4.79 -13.24
N LEU A 38 -22.60 5.35 -14.23
CA LEU A 38 -23.22 5.84 -15.47
C LEU A 38 -23.86 4.69 -16.25
N LEU A 39 -23.12 3.59 -16.45
CA LEU A 39 -23.61 2.40 -17.17
C LEU A 39 -24.81 1.76 -16.44
N GLY A 40 -24.79 1.73 -15.11
CA GLY A 40 -25.90 1.23 -14.29
C GLY A 40 -27.14 2.10 -14.36
N THR A 41 -27.00 3.43 -14.30
CA THR A 41 -28.12 4.38 -14.39
C THR A 41 -28.76 4.39 -15.79
N LEU A 42 -27.98 4.17 -16.84
CA LEU A 42 -28.47 4.07 -18.23
C LEU A 42 -29.09 2.71 -18.56
N HIS A 43 -29.07 1.75 -17.63
CA HIS A 43 -29.58 0.37 -17.83
C HIS A 43 -29.02 -0.32 -19.08
N LEU A 44 -27.80 0.03 -19.49
CA LEU A 44 -27.14 -0.52 -20.68
C LEU A 44 -26.75 -1.99 -20.52
N PHE A 45 -26.62 -2.45 -19.27
CA PHE A 45 -26.30 -3.84 -18.93
C PHE A 45 -27.25 -4.37 -17.87
N PRO A 46 -27.64 -5.67 -17.92
CA PRO A 46 -28.26 -6.30 -16.77
C PRO A 46 -27.27 -6.21 -15.60
N ALA A 47 -27.67 -5.53 -14.52
CA ALA A 47 -26.81 -5.35 -13.36
C ALA A 47 -26.36 -6.75 -12.85
N PRO A 48 -25.08 -7.10 -12.96
CA PRO A 48 -24.61 -8.38 -12.43
C PRO A 48 -24.78 -8.32 -10.92
N VAL A 49 -25.37 -9.36 -10.36
CA VAL A 49 -25.53 -9.47 -8.91
C VAL A 49 -24.15 -9.73 -8.32
N LEU A 50 -23.61 -8.71 -7.64
CA LEU A 50 -22.43 -8.85 -6.81
C LEU A 50 -22.77 -9.80 -5.66
N THR A 51 -22.35 -11.06 -5.78
CA THR A 51 -22.59 -12.05 -4.71
C THR A 51 -21.41 -12.08 -3.75
N HIS A 52 -21.71 -12.31 -2.47
CA HIS A 52 -20.70 -12.56 -1.44
C HIS A 52 -19.69 -13.63 -1.88
N ASP A 53 -20.18 -14.76 -2.42
CA ASP A 53 -19.34 -15.88 -2.81
C ASP A 53 -18.33 -15.52 -3.90
N LEU A 54 -18.75 -14.77 -4.91
CA LEU A 54 -17.87 -14.30 -5.98
C LEU A 54 -16.73 -13.43 -5.42
N LEU A 55 -17.10 -12.51 -4.55
CA LEU A 55 -16.16 -11.55 -3.95
C LEU A 55 -15.17 -12.24 -3.02
N PHE A 56 -15.64 -13.12 -2.15
CA PHE A 56 -14.79 -13.84 -1.19
C PHE A 56 -13.95 -14.95 -1.83
N THR A 57 -14.50 -15.66 -2.82
CA THR A 57 -13.81 -16.84 -3.36
C THR A 57 -12.84 -16.49 -4.50
N ILE A 58 -13.14 -15.44 -5.28
CA ILE A 58 -12.35 -15.11 -6.48
C ILE A 58 -11.56 -13.82 -6.29
N PHE A 59 -12.22 -12.73 -5.88
CA PHE A 59 -11.56 -11.43 -5.87
C PHE A 59 -10.61 -11.25 -4.69
N LEU A 60 -11.09 -11.56 -3.49
CA LEU A 60 -10.35 -11.27 -2.26
C LEU A 60 -9.02 -12.02 -2.14
N PRO A 61 -8.93 -13.34 -2.38
CA PRO A 61 -7.65 -14.05 -2.29
C PRO A 61 -6.63 -13.53 -3.29
N GLY A 62 -7.05 -13.25 -4.53
CA GLY A 62 -6.16 -12.75 -5.59
C GLY A 62 -5.58 -11.38 -5.26
N LEU A 63 -6.43 -10.42 -4.85
CA LEU A 63 -6.00 -9.05 -4.51
C LEU A 63 -5.10 -9.01 -3.28
N VAL A 64 -5.47 -9.75 -2.25
CA VAL A 64 -4.71 -9.81 -1.00
C VAL A 64 -3.34 -10.47 -1.22
N PHE A 65 -3.30 -11.55 -2.00
CA PHE A 65 -2.04 -12.23 -2.31
C PHE A 65 -1.12 -11.34 -3.15
N GLU A 66 -1.64 -10.70 -4.20
CA GLU A 66 -0.88 -9.77 -5.05
C GLU A 66 -0.22 -8.68 -4.20
N SER A 67 -0.98 -7.99 -3.37
CA SER A 67 -0.45 -6.95 -2.50
C SER A 67 0.59 -7.49 -1.51
N ALA A 68 0.32 -8.64 -0.87
CA ALA A 68 1.24 -9.27 0.08
C ALA A 68 2.52 -9.79 -0.58
N TYR A 69 2.44 -10.31 -1.80
CA TYR A 69 3.57 -10.83 -2.56
C TYR A 69 4.61 -9.74 -2.88
N HIS A 70 4.15 -8.53 -3.19
CA HIS A 70 5.03 -7.39 -3.50
C HIS A 70 5.59 -6.68 -2.25
N LEU A 71 5.03 -6.94 -1.06
CA LEU A 71 5.52 -6.31 0.17
C LEU A 71 6.87 -6.87 0.64
N SER A 72 7.75 -5.95 1.07
CA SER A 72 9.05 -6.31 1.66
C SER A 72 8.89 -6.69 3.13
N ALA A 73 9.17 -7.96 3.48
CA ALA A 73 9.13 -8.43 4.87
C ALA A 73 10.15 -7.70 5.77
N SER A 74 11.32 -7.31 5.25
CA SER A 74 12.32 -6.53 5.99
C SER A 74 11.84 -5.12 6.32
N ALA A 75 11.16 -4.46 5.39
CA ALA A 75 10.56 -3.14 5.63
C ALA A 75 9.38 -3.24 6.62
N LEU A 76 8.55 -4.29 6.50
CA LEU A 76 7.46 -4.57 7.43
C LEU A 76 7.98 -4.74 8.87
N TRP A 77 9.08 -5.48 9.04
CA TRP A 77 9.69 -5.69 10.34
C TRP A 77 10.32 -4.41 10.92
N ARG A 78 10.91 -3.58 10.06
CA ARG A 78 11.49 -2.28 10.46
C ARG A 78 10.42 -1.34 11.02
N ASP A 79 9.30 -1.20 10.32
CA ASP A 79 8.21 -0.29 10.68
C ASP A 79 7.05 -0.96 11.44
N ARG A 80 7.28 -2.19 11.98
CA ARG A 80 6.25 -3.03 12.62
C ARG A 80 5.41 -2.32 13.69
N LEU A 81 6.01 -1.44 14.50
CA LEU A 81 5.28 -0.73 15.56
C LEU A 81 4.22 0.23 14.99
N ALA A 82 4.55 0.94 13.91
CA ALA A 82 3.60 1.82 13.24
C ALA A 82 2.52 1.00 12.52
N ILE A 83 2.93 0.00 11.75
CA ILE A 83 2.03 -0.79 10.90
C ILE A 83 1.06 -1.62 11.75
N PHE A 84 1.55 -2.46 12.66
CA PHE A 84 0.68 -3.28 13.52
C PHE A 84 -0.11 -2.44 14.53
N GLY A 85 0.47 -1.32 15.02
CA GLY A 85 -0.22 -0.39 15.90
C GLY A 85 -1.39 0.32 15.22
N LEU A 86 -1.28 0.66 13.94
CA LEU A 86 -2.38 1.23 13.16
C LEU A 86 -3.37 0.14 12.73
N ALA A 87 -2.89 -1.01 12.23
CA ALA A 87 -3.70 -2.03 11.60
C ALA A 87 -4.51 -2.89 12.58
N VAL A 88 -4.15 -3.02 13.85
CA VAL A 88 -4.90 -3.84 14.83
C VAL A 88 -5.58 -2.97 15.88
N PRO A 89 -4.89 -2.40 16.90
CA PRO A 89 -5.55 -1.57 17.90
C PRO A 89 -6.09 -0.27 17.30
N GLY A 90 -5.39 0.32 16.32
CA GLY A 90 -5.83 1.54 15.65
C GLY A 90 -7.14 1.34 14.90
N VAL A 91 -7.27 0.24 14.16
CA VAL A 91 -8.50 -0.11 13.44
C VAL A 91 -9.64 -0.37 14.41
N LEU A 92 -9.42 -1.15 15.49
CA LEU A 92 -10.45 -1.40 16.51
C LEU A 92 -10.97 -0.10 17.14
N VAL A 93 -10.07 0.80 17.54
CA VAL A 93 -10.43 2.10 18.10
C VAL A 93 -11.20 2.93 17.06
N SER A 94 -10.73 2.94 15.79
CA SER A 94 -11.42 3.64 14.71
C SER A 94 -12.85 3.12 14.49
N MET A 95 -13.06 1.80 14.52
CA MET A 95 -14.38 1.18 14.40
C MET A 95 -15.33 1.64 15.52
N VAL A 96 -14.85 1.55 16.76
CA VAL A 96 -15.63 1.94 17.96
C VAL A 96 -15.96 3.43 17.93
N VAL A 97 -14.96 4.28 17.68
CA VAL A 97 -15.16 5.73 17.59
C VAL A 97 -16.13 6.09 16.46
N THR A 98 -15.97 5.45 15.28
CA THR A 98 -16.90 5.62 14.16
C THR A 98 -18.33 5.28 14.56
N ALA A 99 -18.54 4.13 15.23
CA ALA A 99 -19.86 3.72 15.68
C ALA A 99 -20.49 4.74 16.64
N PHE A 100 -19.73 5.21 17.63
CA PHE A 100 -20.22 6.20 18.60
C PHE A 100 -20.49 7.57 17.97
N VAL A 101 -19.58 8.09 17.15
CA VAL A 101 -19.74 9.38 16.47
C VAL A 101 -20.92 9.30 15.49
N PHE A 102 -21.06 8.21 14.77
CA PHE A 102 -22.18 7.97 13.88
C PHE A 102 -23.52 7.96 14.63
N LEU A 103 -23.63 7.20 15.75
CA LEU A 103 -24.82 7.18 16.58
C LEU A 103 -25.13 8.56 17.19
N TRP A 104 -24.10 9.31 17.57
CA TRP A 104 -24.26 10.65 18.12
C TRP A 104 -24.78 11.63 17.05
N THR A 105 -24.17 11.64 15.87
CA THR A 105 -24.57 12.55 14.76
C THR A 105 -25.94 12.20 14.20
N SER A 106 -26.29 10.93 14.11
CA SER A 106 -27.60 10.49 13.60
C SER A 106 -28.79 10.98 14.46
N ARG A 107 -28.58 11.26 15.75
CA ARG A 107 -29.61 11.81 16.66
C ARG A 107 -30.03 13.24 16.28
N TYR A 108 -29.19 13.98 15.56
CA TYR A 108 -29.47 15.36 15.13
C TYR A 108 -30.06 15.46 13.72
N LEU A 109 -30.37 14.31 13.10
CA LEU A 109 -31.00 14.23 11.77
C LEU A 109 -32.42 13.69 11.89
N PRO A 110 -33.43 14.53 12.28
CA PRO A 110 -34.74 14.10 12.74
C PRO A 110 -35.63 13.45 11.67
N ASP A 111 -35.37 13.70 10.39
CA ASP A 111 -36.20 13.19 9.28
C ASP A 111 -35.86 11.78 8.81
N LEU A 112 -34.84 11.18 9.39
CA LEU A 112 -34.40 9.83 9.05
C LEU A 112 -34.72 8.89 10.22
N THR A 113 -35.52 7.88 10.00
CA THR A 113 -36.02 6.85 10.95
C THR A 113 -34.91 6.03 11.70
N VAL A 114 -33.77 6.65 11.95
CA VAL A 114 -32.59 6.05 12.61
C VAL A 114 -32.67 6.16 14.15
N VAL A 115 -33.83 6.57 14.68
CA VAL A 115 -34.05 6.95 16.09
C VAL A 115 -33.66 5.85 17.12
N SER A 116 -33.38 4.64 16.70
CA SER A 116 -33.02 3.56 17.64
C SER A 116 -32.07 2.51 17.08
N MET A 117 -31.06 2.91 16.30
CA MET A 117 -30.06 1.91 15.87
C MET A 117 -29.30 1.36 17.09
N PRO A 118 -29.33 0.03 17.33
CA PRO A 118 -28.60 -0.57 18.42
C PRO A 118 -27.07 -0.39 18.24
N LEU A 119 -26.35 -0.27 19.36
CA LEU A 119 -24.88 -0.13 19.33
C LEU A 119 -24.19 -1.26 18.55
N GLY A 120 -24.70 -2.50 18.69
CA GLY A 120 -24.17 -3.65 17.94
C GLY A 120 -24.22 -3.46 16.42
N VAL A 121 -25.33 -2.90 15.91
CA VAL A 121 -25.48 -2.60 14.47
C VAL A 121 -24.52 -1.49 14.03
N ALA A 122 -24.33 -0.45 14.85
CA ALA A 122 -23.38 0.62 14.58
C ALA A 122 -21.92 0.13 14.60
N LEU A 123 -21.59 -0.82 15.48
CA LEU A 123 -20.26 -1.47 15.49
C LEU A 123 -20.02 -2.30 14.23
N VAL A 124 -21.03 -3.04 13.75
CA VAL A 124 -20.97 -3.76 12.47
C VAL A 124 -20.76 -2.79 11.32
N PHE A 125 -21.45 -1.65 11.30
CA PHE A 125 -21.21 -0.58 10.31
C PHE A 125 -19.79 -0.05 10.41
N GLY A 126 -19.32 0.31 11.61
CA GLY A 126 -17.95 0.78 11.84
C GLY A 126 -16.91 -0.21 11.33
N ALA A 127 -17.12 -1.52 11.54
CA ALA A 127 -16.23 -2.56 11.05
C ALA A 127 -16.28 -2.70 9.51
N ALA A 128 -17.46 -2.66 8.91
CA ALA A 128 -17.61 -2.73 7.46
C ALA A 128 -16.89 -1.59 6.73
N VAL A 129 -16.89 -0.38 7.31
CA VAL A 129 -16.22 0.78 6.72
C VAL A 129 -14.80 1.01 7.23
N ALA A 130 -14.24 0.13 8.06
CA ALA A 130 -12.89 0.29 8.58
C ALA A 130 -11.81 -0.09 7.56
N ALA A 131 -12.07 -1.08 6.72
CA ALA A 131 -11.17 -1.50 5.65
C ALA A 131 -10.85 -0.33 4.70
N THR A 132 -9.59 -0.19 4.32
CA THR A 132 -9.11 0.87 3.43
C THR A 132 -8.51 0.29 2.16
N ASP A 133 -8.64 0.99 1.05
CA ASP A 133 -8.09 0.60 -0.24
C ASP A 133 -6.96 1.56 -0.64
N PRO A 134 -5.70 1.11 -0.66
CA PRO A 134 -4.57 1.97 -0.94
C PRO A 134 -4.29 2.14 -2.42
N ILE A 135 -4.93 1.36 -3.31
CA ILE A 135 -4.54 1.21 -4.72
C ILE A 135 -4.45 2.56 -5.43
N SER A 136 -5.50 3.39 -5.33
CA SER A 136 -5.51 4.73 -5.92
C SER A 136 -4.42 5.63 -5.34
N VAL A 137 -4.21 5.57 -4.05
CA VAL A 137 -3.23 6.40 -3.33
C VAL A 137 -1.81 5.97 -3.68
N VAL A 138 -1.55 4.67 -3.65
CA VAL A 138 -0.24 4.08 -3.99
C VAL A 138 0.12 4.35 -5.45
N ALA A 139 -0.84 4.21 -6.38
CA ALA A 139 -0.61 4.54 -7.79
C ALA A 139 -0.20 6.01 -7.98
N ILE A 140 -0.92 6.94 -7.34
CA ILE A 140 -0.58 8.37 -7.35
C ILE A 140 0.79 8.63 -6.69
N PHE A 141 1.09 7.96 -5.59
CA PHE A 141 2.37 8.14 -4.89
C PHE A 141 3.55 7.63 -5.72
N ARG A 142 3.38 6.51 -6.43
CA ARG A 142 4.39 5.99 -7.36
C ARG A 142 4.60 6.94 -8.54
N GLU A 143 3.52 7.44 -9.15
CA GLU A 143 3.58 8.42 -10.26
C GLU A 143 4.24 9.73 -9.82
N LEU A 144 3.93 10.22 -8.62
CA LEU A 144 4.44 11.48 -8.07
C LEU A 144 5.72 11.32 -7.25
N GLN A 145 6.34 10.15 -7.27
CA GLN A 145 7.59 9.82 -6.57
C GLN A 145 7.58 10.22 -5.07
N ALA A 146 6.47 9.91 -4.39
CA ALA A 146 6.36 10.10 -2.95
C ALA A 146 7.44 9.27 -2.20
N PRO A 147 7.79 9.66 -0.96
CA PRO A 147 8.76 8.91 -0.17
C PRO A 147 8.39 7.43 -0.07
N GLN A 148 9.33 6.54 -0.43
CA GLN A 148 9.08 5.09 -0.50
C GLN A 148 8.55 4.53 0.83
N ARG A 149 9.03 5.05 1.97
CA ARG A 149 8.57 4.62 3.29
C ARG A 149 7.10 5.00 3.53
N LEU A 150 6.66 6.19 3.09
CA LEU A 150 5.25 6.59 3.21
C LEU A 150 4.35 5.69 2.36
N THR A 151 4.72 5.44 1.10
CA THR A 151 4.00 4.53 0.20
C THR A 151 3.89 3.14 0.82
N PHE A 152 5.00 2.62 1.35
CA PHE A 152 5.05 1.33 2.03
C PHE A 152 4.17 1.28 3.29
N LEU A 153 4.13 2.36 4.10
CA LEU A 153 3.27 2.44 5.29
C LEU A 153 1.78 2.38 4.91
N VAL A 154 1.38 3.14 3.87
CA VAL A 154 -0.01 3.13 3.37
C VAL A 154 -0.40 1.74 2.88
N GLU A 155 0.44 1.10 2.08
CA GLU A 155 0.20 -0.21 1.48
C GLU A 155 0.14 -1.32 2.55
N SER A 156 1.09 -1.33 3.48
CA SER A 156 1.17 -2.32 4.55
C SER A 156 0.07 -2.16 5.60
N GLU A 157 -0.26 -0.92 5.99
CA GLU A 157 -1.35 -0.64 6.94
C GLU A 157 -2.67 -1.12 6.38
N SER A 158 -2.95 -0.81 5.12
CA SER A 158 -4.20 -1.20 4.47
C SER A 158 -4.34 -2.72 4.32
N LEU A 159 -3.30 -3.40 3.87
CA LEU A 159 -3.33 -4.86 3.71
C LEU A 159 -3.64 -5.58 5.03
N LEU A 160 -2.99 -5.17 6.14
CA LEU A 160 -3.24 -5.76 7.45
C LEU A 160 -4.57 -5.31 8.05
N ASN A 161 -5.01 -4.09 7.76
CA ASN A 161 -6.30 -3.55 8.13
C ASN A 161 -7.45 -4.39 7.55
N ASP A 162 -7.36 -4.81 6.30
CA ASP A 162 -8.35 -5.64 5.64
C ASP A 162 -8.58 -6.96 6.39
N GLY A 163 -7.51 -7.65 6.74
CA GLY A 163 -7.59 -8.87 7.55
C GLY A 163 -8.20 -8.63 8.93
N THR A 164 -7.80 -7.55 9.59
CA THR A 164 -8.30 -7.16 10.91
C THR A 164 -9.79 -6.76 10.85
N ALA A 165 -10.19 -6.00 9.82
CA ALA A 165 -11.56 -5.55 9.63
C ALA A 165 -12.53 -6.72 9.47
N ILE A 166 -12.19 -7.74 8.69
CA ILE A 166 -13.01 -8.93 8.50
C ILE A 166 -13.22 -9.65 9.83
N VAL A 167 -12.16 -9.84 10.62
CA VAL A 167 -12.26 -10.55 11.91
C VAL A 167 -13.15 -9.77 12.88
N PHE A 168 -12.95 -8.48 13.05
CA PHE A 168 -13.80 -7.66 13.93
C PHE A 168 -15.23 -7.53 13.41
N PHE A 169 -15.43 -7.45 12.09
CA PHE A 169 -16.77 -7.46 11.49
C PHE A 169 -17.53 -8.73 11.89
N THR A 170 -16.91 -9.90 11.78
CA THR A 170 -17.50 -11.18 12.13
C THR A 170 -17.84 -11.25 13.63
N LEU A 171 -16.93 -10.75 14.49
CA LEU A 171 -17.14 -10.69 15.94
C LEU A 171 -18.29 -9.74 16.32
N PHE A 172 -18.32 -8.53 15.75
CA PHE A 172 -19.39 -7.56 16.01
C PHE A 172 -20.73 -8.01 15.45
N LEU A 173 -20.72 -8.70 14.30
CA LEU A 173 -21.92 -9.31 13.75
C LEU A 173 -22.49 -10.37 14.70
N ALA A 174 -21.65 -11.22 15.29
CA ALA A 174 -22.07 -12.21 16.30
C ALA A 174 -22.71 -11.54 17.53
N ILE A 175 -22.13 -10.44 18.01
CA ILE A 175 -22.70 -9.65 19.13
C ILE A 175 -24.05 -9.03 18.72
N ALA A 176 -24.13 -8.46 17.52
CA ALA A 176 -25.34 -7.80 17.03
C ALA A 176 -26.52 -8.78 16.84
N VAL A 177 -26.24 -10.04 16.55
CA VAL A 177 -27.24 -11.11 16.43
C VAL A 177 -27.61 -11.72 17.80
N GLY A 178 -27.02 -11.21 18.89
CA GLY A 178 -27.38 -11.60 20.26
C GLY A 178 -26.66 -12.83 20.79
N LYS A 179 -25.53 -13.25 20.20
CA LYS A 179 -24.69 -14.28 20.80
C LYS A 179 -24.07 -13.75 22.10
N PRO A 180 -24.20 -14.46 23.24
CA PRO A 180 -23.57 -14.04 24.48
C PRO A 180 -22.06 -14.20 24.36
N VAL A 181 -21.34 -13.06 24.36
CA VAL A 181 -19.88 -13.05 24.19
C VAL A 181 -19.25 -12.28 25.34
N THR A 182 -18.27 -12.89 26.02
CA THR A 182 -17.45 -12.20 27.01
C THR A 182 -16.21 -11.59 26.34
N ALA A 183 -15.66 -10.52 26.90
CA ALA A 183 -14.46 -9.88 26.36
C ALA A 183 -13.26 -10.84 26.26
N SER A 184 -13.11 -11.76 27.23
CA SER A 184 -12.08 -12.79 27.20
C SER A 184 -12.28 -13.80 26.07
N ALA A 185 -13.54 -14.23 25.83
CA ALA A 185 -13.85 -15.12 24.70
C ALA A 185 -13.57 -14.46 23.35
N LEU A 186 -13.92 -13.18 23.19
CA LEU A 186 -13.59 -12.40 21.98
C LEU A 186 -12.10 -12.35 21.71
N THR A 187 -11.29 -12.11 22.75
CA THR A 187 -9.83 -12.04 22.61
C THR A 187 -9.25 -13.39 22.21
N VAL A 188 -9.69 -14.47 22.84
CA VAL A 188 -9.25 -15.83 22.52
C VAL A 188 -9.67 -16.22 21.10
N GLU A 189 -10.91 -15.93 20.70
CA GLU A 189 -11.42 -16.20 19.36
C GLU A 189 -10.65 -15.40 18.30
N PHE A 190 -10.40 -14.11 18.55
CA PHE A 190 -9.57 -13.28 17.68
C PHE A 190 -8.17 -13.88 17.48
N LEU A 191 -7.49 -14.24 18.58
CA LEU A 191 -6.14 -14.82 18.51
C LEU A 191 -6.13 -16.19 17.83
N ALA A 192 -7.16 -17.00 18.04
CA ALA A 192 -7.30 -18.30 17.39
C ALA A 192 -7.52 -18.15 15.88
N VAL A 193 -8.43 -17.26 15.46
CA VAL A 193 -8.77 -17.02 14.05
C VAL A 193 -7.58 -16.43 13.29
N VAL A 194 -6.90 -15.43 13.86
CA VAL A 194 -5.72 -14.80 13.27
C VAL A 194 -4.52 -15.74 13.29
N GLY A 195 -4.24 -16.37 14.43
CA GLY A 195 -3.11 -17.28 14.61
C GLY A 195 -3.23 -18.54 13.75
N GLY A 196 -4.41 -19.15 13.69
CA GLY A 196 -4.70 -20.28 12.80
C GLY A 196 -4.55 -19.92 11.32
N GLY A 197 -5.05 -18.74 10.92
CA GLY A 197 -4.85 -18.21 9.57
C GLY A 197 -3.36 -18.03 9.25
N ALA A 198 -2.61 -17.38 10.14
CA ALA A 198 -1.17 -17.17 9.96
C ALA A 198 -0.38 -18.48 9.87
N LEU A 199 -0.72 -19.48 10.67
CA LEU A 199 -0.10 -20.80 10.62
C LEU A 199 -0.34 -21.48 9.27
N LEU A 200 -1.59 -21.51 8.80
CA LEU A 200 -1.95 -22.10 7.51
C LEU A 200 -1.26 -21.35 6.35
N GLY A 201 -1.26 -20.02 6.38
CA GLY A 201 -0.54 -19.22 5.40
C GLY A 201 0.96 -19.51 5.37
N THR A 202 1.56 -19.75 6.54
CA THR A 202 2.97 -20.15 6.65
C THR A 202 3.20 -21.52 6.02
N ILE A 203 2.33 -22.48 6.27
CA ILE A 203 2.44 -23.84 5.69
C ILE A 203 2.33 -23.78 4.16
N PHE A 204 1.29 -23.15 3.63
CA PHE A 204 1.08 -23.05 2.19
C PHE A 204 2.17 -22.22 1.49
N GLY A 205 2.55 -21.07 2.06
CA GLY A 205 3.58 -20.22 1.50
C GLY A 205 4.96 -20.90 1.51
N TRP A 206 5.30 -21.58 2.60
CA TRP A 206 6.56 -22.31 2.69
C TRP A 206 6.60 -23.52 1.75
N LEU A 207 5.53 -24.32 1.74
CA LEU A 207 5.43 -25.50 0.89
C LEU A 207 5.53 -25.13 -0.60
N SER A 208 4.77 -24.12 -1.03
CA SER A 208 4.84 -23.62 -2.41
C SER A 208 6.22 -23.08 -2.75
N SER A 209 6.86 -22.33 -1.84
CA SER A 209 8.22 -21.82 -2.03
C SER A 209 9.27 -22.93 -2.13
N GLU A 210 9.10 -24.01 -1.37
CA GLU A 210 10.05 -25.16 -1.40
C GLU A 210 9.90 -25.97 -2.70
N VAL A 211 8.70 -26.08 -3.24
CA VAL A 211 8.47 -26.70 -4.56
C VAL A 211 9.07 -25.81 -5.67
N ILE A 212 8.80 -24.50 -5.63
CA ILE A 212 9.33 -23.52 -6.59
C ILE A 212 10.87 -23.61 -6.70
N LYS A 213 11.59 -23.80 -5.61
CA LYS A 213 13.05 -23.95 -5.65
C LYS A 213 13.56 -25.18 -6.44
N ARG A 214 12.71 -26.18 -6.60
CA ARG A 214 13.08 -27.46 -7.25
C ARG A 214 12.60 -27.53 -8.70
N VAL A 215 11.75 -26.60 -9.10
CA VAL A 215 11.18 -26.52 -10.44
C VAL A 215 11.77 -25.27 -11.11
N ASN A 216 12.15 -25.38 -12.36
CA ASN A 216 12.65 -24.24 -13.14
C ASN A 216 11.74 -24.05 -14.37
N ASP A 217 10.43 -23.87 -14.09
CA ASP A 217 9.40 -23.67 -15.11
C ASP A 217 8.44 -22.57 -14.62
N GLY A 218 8.42 -21.45 -15.34
CA GLY A 218 7.64 -20.28 -14.95
C GLY A 218 6.13 -20.52 -14.87
N MET A 219 5.56 -21.40 -15.69
CA MET A 219 4.13 -21.72 -15.66
C MET A 219 3.75 -22.55 -14.45
N VAL A 220 4.61 -23.52 -14.09
CA VAL A 220 4.45 -24.33 -12.89
C VAL A 220 4.62 -23.47 -11.64
N GLU A 221 5.61 -22.57 -11.63
CA GLU A 221 5.85 -21.67 -10.49
C GLU A 221 4.68 -20.69 -10.28
N ILE A 222 4.11 -20.11 -11.36
CA ILE A 222 2.87 -19.31 -11.28
C ILE A 222 1.75 -20.15 -10.68
N THR A 223 1.56 -21.40 -11.13
CA THR A 223 0.51 -22.27 -10.62
C THR A 223 0.65 -22.52 -9.11
N PHE A 224 1.87 -22.74 -8.60
CA PHE A 224 2.10 -22.90 -7.16
C PHE A 224 1.85 -21.61 -6.37
N THR A 225 2.09 -20.43 -6.94
CA THR A 225 1.69 -19.18 -6.27
C THR A 225 0.16 -19.01 -6.25
N ILE A 226 -0.57 -19.44 -7.29
CA ILE A 226 -2.04 -19.48 -7.29
C ILE A 226 -2.57 -20.45 -6.22
N LEU A 227 -1.97 -21.65 -6.12
CA LEU A 227 -2.31 -22.62 -5.08
C LEU A 227 -2.03 -22.06 -3.67
N ALA A 228 -0.93 -21.33 -3.49
CA ALA A 228 -0.65 -20.65 -2.23
C ALA A 228 -1.71 -19.59 -1.90
N ALA A 229 -2.15 -18.79 -2.88
CA ALA A 229 -3.14 -17.74 -2.71
C ALA A 229 -4.52 -18.30 -2.36
N TYR A 230 -5.09 -19.08 -3.27
CA TYR A 230 -6.46 -19.57 -3.15
C TYR A 230 -6.57 -20.77 -2.24
N GLY A 231 -5.60 -21.68 -2.26
CA GLY A 231 -5.59 -22.87 -1.40
C GLY A 231 -5.49 -22.51 0.07
N SER A 232 -4.57 -21.58 0.44
CA SER A 232 -4.45 -21.14 1.82
C SER A 232 -5.72 -20.44 2.33
N PHE A 233 -6.35 -19.63 1.48
CA PHE A 233 -7.59 -18.93 1.79
C PHE A 233 -8.74 -19.92 2.06
N LEU A 234 -8.98 -20.81 1.10
CA LEU A 234 -10.12 -21.75 1.17
C LEU A 234 -9.98 -22.72 2.34
N VAL A 235 -8.78 -23.26 2.56
CA VAL A 235 -8.54 -24.19 3.68
C VAL A 235 -8.70 -23.48 5.03
N ALA A 236 -8.19 -22.24 5.15
CA ALA A 236 -8.37 -21.47 6.37
C ALA A 236 -9.85 -21.21 6.65
N MET A 237 -10.62 -20.78 5.64
CA MET A 237 -12.07 -20.56 5.79
C MET A 237 -12.83 -21.82 6.18
N GLN A 238 -12.50 -22.97 5.58
CA GLN A 238 -13.15 -24.25 5.92
C GLN A 238 -12.87 -24.70 7.36
N LEU A 239 -11.68 -24.37 7.88
CA LEU A 239 -11.29 -24.67 9.27
C LEU A 239 -11.76 -23.61 10.28
N GLY A 240 -12.48 -22.56 9.84
CA GLY A 240 -12.97 -21.49 10.70
C GLY A 240 -11.92 -20.44 11.07
N TYR A 241 -10.81 -20.38 10.33
CA TYR A 241 -9.75 -19.37 10.51
C TYR A 241 -9.84 -18.25 9.47
N SER A 242 -9.04 -17.19 9.64
CA SER A 242 -9.02 -16.08 8.70
C SER A 242 -8.32 -16.45 7.39
N GLY A 243 -9.11 -16.60 6.31
CA GLY A 243 -8.59 -16.80 4.95
C GLY A 243 -7.71 -15.65 4.50
N VAL A 244 -8.08 -14.40 4.84
CA VAL A 244 -7.31 -13.20 4.46
C VAL A 244 -5.93 -13.19 5.12
N ILE A 245 -5.85 -13.41 6.42
CA ILE A 245 -4.56 -13.49 7.13
C ILE A 245 -3.70 -14.63 6.58
N SER A 246 -4.34 -15.78 6.27
CA SER A 246 -3.64 -16.91 5.64
C SER A 246 -3.02 -16.52 4.30
N THR A 247 -3.77 -15.85 3.44
CA THR A 247 -3.30 -15.39 2.13
C THR A 247 -2.23 -14.31 2.23
N VAL A 248 -2.36 -13.35 3.17
CA VAL A 248 -1.32 -12.34 3.44
C VAL A 248 0.00 -13.00 3.80
N VAL A 249 -0.02 -13.95 4.75
CA VAL A 249 1.20 -14.63 5.20
C VAL A 249 1.80 -15.49 4.08
N ALA A 250 0.95 -16.21 3.34
CA ALA A 250 1.40 -17.01 2.18
C ALA A 250 2.04 -16.11 1.11
N GLY A 251 1.44 -14.98 0.77
CA GLY A 251 1.97 -14.00 -0.19
C GLY A 251 3.31 -13.41 0.25
N LEU A 252 3.43 -12.98 1.52
CA LEU A 252 4.68 -12.48 2.10
C LEU A 252 5.81 -13.52 2.02
N ILE A 253 5.53 -14.79 2.29
CA ILE A 253 6.53 -15.85 2.23
C ILE A 253 6.92 -16.13 0.77
N CYS A 254 5.96 -16.27 -0.14
CA CYS A 254 6.24 -16.51 -1.55
C CYS A 254 7.04 -15.36 -2.17
N GLY A 255 6.69 -14.10 -1.89
CA GLY A 255 7.36 -12.92 -2.45
C GLY A 255 8.75 -12.65 -1.86
N ASN A 256 8.99 -12.98 -0.59
CA ASN A 256 10.29 -12.70 0.05
C ASN A 256 11.22 -13.91 0.11
N TYR A 257 10.72 -15.11 0.33
CA TYR A 257 11.53 -16.32 0.42
C TYR A 257 11.53 -17.08 -0.90
N GLY A 258 10.35 -17.40 -1.45
CA GLY A 258 10.21 -18.12 -2.72
C GLY A 258 10.87 -17.39 -3.88
N ALA A 259 10.47 -16.13 -4.11
CA ALA A 259 10.94 -15.30 -5.22
C ALA A 259 12.45 -14.99 -5.16
N LYS A 260 13.00 -14.75 -3.95
CA LYS A 260 14.42 -14.37 -3.81
C LYS A 260 15.37 -15.54 -3.84
N LYS A 261 14.96 -16.73 -3.36
CA LYS A 261 15.83 -17.90 -3.20
C LYS A 261 15.53 -19.02 -4.19
N GLY A 262 14.35 -19.03 -4.79
CA GLY A 262 13.89 -20.12 -5.65
C GLY A 262 13.82 -19.76 -7.13
N MET A 263 13.34 -18.55 -7.46
CA MET A 263 13.07 -18.17 -8.84
C MET A 263 14.30 -17.62 -9.56
N SER A 264 14.49 -18.01 -10.82
CA SER A 264 15.42 -17.31 -11.72
C SER A 264 14.92 -15.88 -12.02
N PRO A 265 15.79 -14.94 -12.43
CA PRO A 265 15.38 -13.56 -12.73
C PRO A 265 14.26 -13.45 -13.76
N SER A 266 14.28 -14.29 -14.80
CA SER A 266 13.26 -14.32 -15.85
C SER A 266 11.92 -14.83 -15.34
N VAL A 267 11.91 -15.90 -14.55
CA VAL A 267 10.69 -16.46 -13.96
C VAL A 267 10.11 -15.51 -12.93
N ARG A 268 10.93 -14.89 -12.10
CA ARG A 268 10.47 -13.89 -11.14
C ARG A 268 9.79 -12.71 -11.83
N LEU A 269 10.33 -12.25 -12.97
CA LEU A 269 9.69 -11.21 -13.77
C LEU A 269 8.32 -11.68 -14.28
N ALA A 270 8.22 -12.91 -14.79
CA ALA A 270 6.95 -13.48 -15.27
C ALA A 270 5.90 -13.57 -14.16
N VAL A 271 6.27 -14.07 -12.98
CA VAL A 271 5.37 -14.16 -11.81
C VAL A 271 4.93 -12.77 -11.33
N ASN A 272 5.85 -11.79 -11.28
CA ASN A 272 5.50 -10.42 -10.91
C ASN A 272 4.49 -9.83 -11.91
N THR A 273 4.77 -9.92 -13.22
CA THR A 273 3.87 -9.41 -14.27
C THR A 273 2.51 -10.10 -14.23
N PHE A 274 2.48 -11.42 -13.97
CA PHE A 274 1.24 -12.17 -13.82
C PHE A 274 0.38 -11.62 -12.66
N TRP A 275 0.97 -11.45 -11.47
CA TRP A 275 0.23 -10.96 -10.30
C TRP A 275 -0.16 -9.49 -10.44
N GLU A 276 0.68 -8.64 -11.02
CA GLU A 276 0.32 -7.25 -11.36
C GLU A 276 -0.88 -7.20 -12.33
N TYR A 277 -0.89 -8.07 -13.36
CA TYR A 277 -2.03 -8.14 -14.27
C TYR A 277 -3.30 -8.66 -13.58
N ILE A 278 -3.21 -9.71 -12.77
CA ILE A 278 -4.35 -10.23 -12.00
C ILE A 278 -4.89 -9.16 -11.04
N GLY A 279 -4.02 -8.47 -10.30
CA GLY A 279 -4.41 -7.35 -9.44
C GLY A 279 -5.13 -6.26 -10.22
N PHE A 280 -4.58 -5.83 -11.36
CA PHE A 280 -5.22 -4.86 -12.24
C PHE A 280 -6.59 -5.33 -12.73
N ALA A 281 -6.71 -6.57 -13.22
CA ALA A 281 -7.94 -7.11 -13.76
C ALA A 281 -9.04 -7.24 -12.69
N LEU A 282 -8.69 -7.81 -11.54
CA LEU A 282 -9.63 -7.97 -10.42
C LEU A 282 -10.09 -6.62 -9.87
N ASN A 283 -9.17 -5.67 -9.68
CA ASN A 283 -9.52 -4.31 -9.25
C ASN A 283 -10.42 -3.59 -10.25
N SER A 284 -10.13 -3.73 -11.55
CA SER A 284 -10.93 -3.13 -12.61
C SER A 284 -12.36 -3.63 -12.57
N LEU A 285 -12.54 -4.95 -12.48
CA LEU A 285 -13.85 -5.57 -12.42
C LEU A 285 -14.61 -5.16 -11.15
N ILE A 286 -13.95 -5.20 -9.98
CA ILE A 286 -14.63 -4.93 -8.73
C ILE A 286 -15.10 -3.48 -8.62
N PHE A 287 -14.27 -2.49 -8.99
CA PHE A 287 -14.68 -1.08 -8.94
C PHE A 287 -15.75 -0.74 -9.98
N LEU A 288 -15.71 -1.37 -11.15
CA LEU A 288 -16.77 -1.23 -12.16
C LEU A 288 -18.09 -1.84 -11.67
N LEU A 289 -18.05 -3.06 -11.11
CA LEU A 289 -19.21 -3.73 -10.52
C LEU A 289 -19.81 -2.95 -9.37
N VAL A 290 -18.95 -2.36 -8.53
CA VAL A 290 -19.33 -1.44 -7.47
C VAL A 290 -20.15 -0.30 -8.02
N GLY A 291 -19.64 0.41 -9.03
CA GLY A 291 -20.34 1.50 -9.67
C GLY A 291 -21.70 1.09 -10.24
N LEU A 292 -21.75 -0.09 -10.91
CA LEU A 292 -22.99 -0.66 -11.48
C LEU A 292 -24.06 -0.99 -10.43
N THR A 293 -23.64 -1.32 -9.20
CA THR A 293 -24.56 -1.74 -8.11
C THR A 293 -25.17 -0.54 -7.37
N ILE A 294 -24.56 0.64 -7.43
CA ILE A 294 -25.02 1.84 -6.73
C ILE A 294 -26.32 2.36 -7.36
N ARG A 295 -27.37 2.46 -6.54
CA ARG A 295 -28.65 3.09 -6.91
C ARG A 295 -28.68 4.54 -6.45
N LEU A 296 -28.49 5.47 -7.36
CA LEU A 296 -28.41 6.90 -7.06
C LEU A 296 -29.66 7.44 -6.33
N PRO A 297 -30.91 7.08 -6.68
CA PRO A 297 -32.10 7.56 -5.97
C PRO A 297 -32.12 7.15 -4.48
N ASP A 298 -31.68 5.95 -4.14
CA ASP A 298 -31.64 5.46 -2.76
C ASP A 298 -30.58 6.20 -1.95
N LEU A 299 -29.43 6.48 -2.55
CA LEU A 299 -28.37 7.30 -1.97
C LEU A 299 -28.80 8.74 -1.70
N LEU A 300 -29.52 9.35 -2.65
CA LEU A 300 -30.01 10.72 -2.51
C LEU A 300 -31.07 10.88 -1.40
N ARG A 301 -31.77 9.81 -1.03
CA ARG A 301 -32.69 9.82 0.12
C ARG A 301 -32.00 9.88 1.46
N ILE A 302 -30.81 9.25 1.57
CA ILE A 302 -30.06 9.15 2.83
C ILE A 302 -28.76 9.97 2.83
N TRP A 303 -28.61 10.94 1.88
CA TRP A 303 -27.37 11.69 1.72
C TRP A 303 -26.87 12.39 2.99
N PRO A 304 -27.74 12.95 3.90
CA PRO A 304 -27.23 13.58 5.11
C PRO A 304 -26.57 12.57 6.05
N LEU A 305 -27.13 11.34 6.08
CA LEU A 305 -26.58 10.25 6.89
C LEU A 305 -25.26 9.74 6.32
N VAL A 306 -25.14 9.68 4.99
CA VAL A 306 -23.89 9.33 4.29
C VAL A 306 -22.78 10.34 4.59
N VAL A 307 -23.11 11.64 4.56
CA VAL A 307 -22.15 12.71 4.91
C VAL A 307 -21.77 12.63 6.38
N ALA A 308 -22.73 12.42 7.29
CA ALA A 308 -22.45 12.25 8.71
C ALA A 308 -21.53 11.04 8.96
N ALA A 309 -21.78 9.92 8.29
CA ALA A 309 -20.93 8.73 8.36
C ALA A 309 -19.53 8.99 7.82
N TYR A 310 -19.40 9.66 6.68
CA TYR A 310 -18.11 10.05 6.10
C TYR A 310 -17.28 10.93 7.06
N VAL A 311 -17.92 11.93 7.67
CA VAL A 311 -17.27 12.80 8.67
C VAL A 311 -16.86 11.98 9.90
N ALA A 312 -17.74 11.12 10.41
CA ALA A 312 -17.47 10.26 11.56
C ALA A 312 -16.22 9.37 11.33
N ILE A 313 -16.14 8.72 10.18
CA ILE A 313 -15.04 7.85 9.79
C ILE A 313 -13.73 8.63 9.66
N THR A 314 -13.78 9.81 9.02
CA THR A 314 -12.60 10.64 8.80
C THR A 314 -12.07 11.19 10.14
N LEU A 315 -12.95 11.64 11.04
CA LEU A 315 -12.56 12.09 12.38
C LEU A 315 -12.00 10.95 13.23
N ALA A 316 -12.64 9.78 13.22
CA ALA A 316 -12.17 8.60 13.94
C ALA A 316 -10.76 8.18 13.48
N ARG A 317 -10.54 8.11 12.17
CA ARG A 317 -9.22 7.82 11.60
C ARG A 317 -8.20 8.90 11.95
N GLY A 318 -8.59 10.17 11.90
CA GLY A 318 -7.75 11.29 12.31
C GLY A 318 -7.29 11.18 13.76
N ALA A 319 -8.22 10.92 14.67
CA ALA A 319 -7.92 10.74 16.08
C ALA A 319 -6.93 9.58 16.32
N VAL A 320 -7.12 8.46 15.65
CA VAL A 320 -6.23 7.29 15.76
C VAL A 320 -4.83 7.58 15.21
N ILE A 321 -4.74 8.14 13.99
CA ILE A 321 -3.43 8.37 13.35
C ILE A 321 -2.63 9.44 14.10
N TYR A 322 -3.26 10.53 14.55
CA TYR A 322 -2.55 11.54 15.34
C TYR A 322 -2.13 11.04 16.73
N SER A 323 -2.97 10.26 17.41
CA SER A 323 -2.60 9.65 18.70
C SER A 323 -1.46 8.65 18.54
N MET A 324 -1.49 7.83 17.49
CA MET A 324 -0.39 6.91 17.17
C MET A 324 0.89 7.67 16.79
N GLY A 325 0.77 8.72 15.95
CA GLY A 325 1.89 9.60 15.61
C GLY A 325 2.53 10.28 16.83
N ALA A 326 1.71 10.72 17.78
CA ALA A 326 2.19 11.27 19.06
C ALA A 326 2.88 10.20 19.92
N LEU A 327 2.32 8.99 20.01
CA LEU A 327 2.92 7.87 20.74
C LEU A 327 4.27 7.46 20.16
N LEU A 328 4.37 7.44 18.84
CA LEU A 328 5.58 7.06 18.11
C LEU A 328 6.58 8.22 17.94
N SER A 329 6.26 9.43 18.37
CA SER A 329 7.09 10.64 18.16
C SER A 329 8.53 10.53 18.69
N ARG A 330 8.74 9.73 19.75
CA ARG A 330 10.04 9.45 20.37
C ARG A 330 10.66 8.12 19.95
N SER A 331 10.03 7.39 19.01
CA SER A 331 10.50 6.09 18.53
C SER A 331 11.18 6.21 17.17
N ARG A 332 11.89 5.14 16.76
CA ARG A 332 12.44 4.99 15.39
C ARG A 332 11.36 4.97 14.31
N ALA A 333 10.12 4.65 14.68
CA ALA A 333 8.98 4.63 13.80
C ALA A 333 8.29 6.01 13.66
N ARG A 334 8.96 7.09 14.09
CA ARG A 334 8.44 8.46 13.97
C ARG A 334 7.94 8.75 12.56
N MET A 335 6.75 9.36 12.51
CA MET A 335 6.14 9.84 11.27
C MET A 335 6.04 11.37 11.31
N PRO A 336 6.46 12.08 10.26
CA PRO A 336 6.26 13.52 10.13
C PRO A 336 4.77 13.87 10.20
N TRP A 337 4.44 15.05 10.70
CA TRP A 337 3.06 15.51 10.84
C TRP A 337 2.32 15.54 9.48
N SER A 338 3.00 15.94 8.41
CA SER A 338 2.46 15.92 7.04
C SER A 338 2.10 14.51 6.56
N TRP A 339 2.88 13.49 6.96
CA TRP A 339 2.57 12.10 6.65
C TRP A 339 1.32 11.61 7.37
N ASN A 340 1.13 12.01 8.64
CA ASN A 340 -0.09 11.67 9.39
C ASN A 340 -1.34 12.18 8.67
N PHE A 341 -1.31 13.44 8.17
CA PHE A 341 -2.45 13.96 7.42
C PHE A 341 -2.67 13.21 6.10
N VAL A 342 -1.61 12.87 5.38
CA VAL A 342 -1.69 12.09 4.14
C VAL A 342 -2.22 10.68 4.40
N LEU A 343 -1.85 10.03 5.51
CA LEU A 343 -2.40 8.73 5.94
C LEU A 343 -3.90 8.82 6.25
N ILE A 344 -4.36 9.93 6.85
CA ILE A 344 -5.81 10.16 7.09
C ILE A 344 -6.53 10.31 5.75
N TRP A 345 -6.02 11.19 4.90
CA TRP A 345 -6.65 11.51 3.63
C TRP A 345 -6.57 10.37 2.61
N GLY A 346 -5.52 9.55 2.67
CA GLY A 346 -5.33 8.35 1.86
C GLY A 346 -6.16 7.14 2.32
N GLY A 347 -6.97 7.27 3.36
CA GLY A 347 -7.84 6.21 3.86
C GLY A 347 -9.12 6.03 3.03
N ILE A 348 -8.97 5.91 1.71
CA ILE A 348 -10.08 5.65 0.78
C ILE A 348 -10.70 4.30 1.11
N ARG A 349 -12.02 4.23 1.15
CA ARG A 349 -12.75 2.97 1.34
C ARG A 349 -12.94 2.28 0.01
N GLY A 350 -12.71 0.97 0.00
CA GLY A 350 -12.70 0.21 -1.23
C GLY A 350 -13.75 -0.90 -1.29
N ALA A 351 -13.44 -1.83 -2.15
CA ALA A 351 -14.28 -2.98 -2.46
C ALA A 351 -14.60 -3.83 -1.23
N LEU A 352 -13.62 -4.04 -0.34
CA LEU A 352 -13.82 -4.89 0.84
C LEU A 352 -14.93 -4.36 1.77
N SER A 353 -15.03 -3.04 1.94
CA SER A 353 -16.13 -2.44 2.71
C SER A 353 -17.50 -2.83 2.17
N MET A 354 -17.63 -2.87 0.86
CA MET A 354 -18.89 -3.27 0.22
C MET A 354 -19.14 -4.78 0.30
N VAL A 355 -18.07 -5.57 0.16
CA VAL A 355 -18.14 -7.02 0.36
C VAL A 355 -18.68 -7.34 1.75
N LEU A 356 -18.17 -6.68 2.79
CA LEU A 356 -18.63 -6.86 4.16
C LEU A 356 -20.10 -6.44 4.34
N ALA A 357 -20.49 -5.31 3.75
CA ALA A 357 -21.90 -4.88 3.79
C ALA A 357 -22.85 -5.87 3.09
N LEU A 358 -22.45 -6.39 1.92
CA LEU A 358 -23.24 -7.40 1.20
C LEU A 358 -23.29 -8.75 1.90
N SER A 359 -22.29 -9.06 2.73
CA SER A 359 -22.25 -10.31 3.52
C SER A 359 -23.21 -10.34 4.72
N LEU A 360 -23.87 -9.22 5.03
CA LEU A 360 -24.86 -9.16 6.09
C LEU A 360 -26.01 -10.15 5.80
N PRO A 361 -26.47 -10.94 6.80
CA PRO A 361 -27.59 -11.87 6.65
C PRO A 361 -28.86 -11.17 6.14
N GLN A 362 -29.69 -11.84 5.36
CA GLN A 362 -30.90 -11.23 4.77
C GLN A 362 -31.85 -10.67 5.82
N HIS A 363 -31.92 -11.28 7.00
CA HIS A 363 -32.77 -10.84 8.10
C HIS A 363 -32.06 -9.90 9.10
N PHE A 364 -30.86 -9.42 8.77
CA PHE A 364 -30.13 -8.51 9.65
C PHE A 364 -30.83 -7.16 9.77
N PRO A 365 -31.02 -6.62 10.98
CA PRO A 365 -31.68 -5.32 11.16
C PRO A 365 -30.96 -4.22 10.37
N PHE A 366 -31.72 -3.36 9.72
CA PHE A 366 -31.22 -2.23 8.91
C PHE A 366 -30.29 -2.62 7.73
N ARG A 367 -30.31 -3.89 7.28
CA ARG A 367 -29.42 -4.40 6.23
C ARG A 367 -29.34 -3.49 5.00
N GLU A 368 -30.47 -3.17 4.38
CA GLU A 368 -30.49 -2.34 3.16
C GLU A 368 -29.94 -0.92 3.40
N MET A 369 -30.28 -0.35 4.56
CA MET A 369 -29.77 0.97 4.94
C MET A 369 -28.26 0.94 5.12
N LEU A 370 -27.71 -0.09 5.79
CA LEU A 370 -26.27 -0.25 5.99
C LEU A 370 -25.52 -0.45 4.66
N ILE A 371 -26.08 -1.24 3.75
CA ILE A 371 -25.50 -1.44 2.41
C ILE A 371 -25.43 -0.09 1.68
N ASN A 372 -26.55 0.64 1.61
CA ASN A 372 -26.59 1.94 0.95
C ASN A 372 -25.65 2.96 1.61
N LEU A 373 -25.57 2.93 2.95
CA LEU A 373 -24.69 3.82 3.72
C LEU A 373 -23.21 3.54 3.43
N VAL A 374 -22.80 2.24 3.45
CA VAL A 374 -21.45 1.84 3.11
C VAL A 374 -21.10 2.22 1.67
N PHE A 375 -22.00 1.98 0.72
CA PHE A 375 -21.81 2.35 -0.68
C PHE A 375 -21.66 3.86 -0.85
N GLY A 376 -22.49 4.65 -0.14
CA GLY A 376 -22.40 6.10 -0.14
C GLY A 376 -21.08 6.61 0.42
N VAL A 377 -20.61 6.05 1.52
CA VAL A 377 -19.31 6.39 2.13
C VAL A 377 -18.16 6.03 1.19
N VAL A 378 -18.18 4.84 0.58
CA VAL A 378 -17.16 4.42 -0.40
C VAL A 378 -17.14 5.40 -1.56
N LEU A 379 -18.29 5.74 -2.13
CA LEU A 379 -18.39 6.71 -3.22
C LEU A 379 -17.83 8.08 -2.82
N LEU A 380 -18.19 8.62 -1.64
CA LEU A 380 -17.68 9.89 -1.16
C LEU A 380 -16.18 9.88 -0.93
N THR A 381 -15.62 8.80 -0.34
CA THR A 381 -14.18 8.70 -0.13
C THR A 381 -13.42 8.65 -1.45
N ILE A 382 -13.89 7.87 -2.43
CA ILE A 382 -13.29 7.79 -3.76
C ILE A 382 -13.35 9.16 -4.47
N LEU A 383 -14.48 9.85 -4.42
CA LEU A 383 -14.65 11.14 -5.10
C LEU A 383 -13.88 12.27 -4.39
N ILE A 384 -14.05 12.42 -3.07
CA ILE A 384 -13.45 13.54 -2.34
C ILE A 384 -11.95 13.29 -2.12
N GLN A 385 -11.62 12.19 -1.48
CA GLN A 385 -10.22 11.88 -1.12
C GLN A 385 -9.42 11.44 -2.34
N GLY A 386 -9.98 10.57 -3.18
CA GLY A 386 -9.30 10.06 -4.38
C GLY A 386 -8.92 11.17 -5.38
N LEU A 387 -9.81 12.14 -5.63
CA LEU A 387 -9.52 13.26 -6.53
C LEU A 387 -8.61 14.32 -5.88
N SER A 388 -8.65 14.49 -4.57
CA SER A 388 -7.91 15.55 -3.88
C SER A 388 -6.60 15.10 -3.23
N ILE A 389 -6.27 13.82 -3.19
CA ILE A 389 -5.05 13.32 -2.55
C ILE A 389 -3.77 13.92 -3.16
N SER A 390 -3.71 14.06 -4.50
CA SER A 390 -2.57 14.65 -5.20
C SER A 390 -2.35 16.13 -4.85
N PRO A 391 -3.35 17.04 -4.97
CA PRO A 391 -3.18 18.43 -4.54
C PRO A 391 -2.91 18.57 -3.04
N VAL A 392 -3.52 17.73 -2.19
CA VAL A 392 -3.29 17.73 -0.73
C VAL A 392 -1.84 17.34 -0.40
N ALA A 393 -1.33 16.25 -0.97
CA ALA A 393 0.03 15.80 -0.73
C ALA A 393 1.08 16.81 -1.23
N ARG A 394 0.80 17.51 -2.34
CA ARG A 394 1.65 18.62 -2.83
C ARG A 394 1.60 19.83 -1.89
N ALA A 395 0.42 20.21 -1.41
CA ALA A 395 0.27 21.35 -0.50
C ALA A 395 0.98 21.14 0.84
N LEU A 396 1.03 19.88 1.30
CA LEU A 396 1.75 19.49 2.54
C LEU A 396 3.26 19.31 2.34
N GLY A 397 3.77 19.51 1.13
CA GLY A 397 5.19 19.34 0.81
C GLY A 397 5.69 17.90 0.90
N VAL A 398 4.77 16.92 0.91
CA VAL A 398 5.11 15.49 0.92
C VAL A 398 5.58 15.02 -0.46
N LEU A 399 5.03 15.63 -1.51
CA LEU A 399 5.45 15.42 -2.88
C LEU A 399 6.44 16.54 -3.23
N SER A 400 7.62 16.18 -3.67
CA SER A 400 8.61 17.15 -4.09
C SER A 400 8.02 18.06 -5.18
N ARG A 401 8.05 19.38 -4.96
CA ARG A 401 7.53 20.37 -5.93
C ARG A 401 8.35 20.42 -7.22
N ARG A 402 9.58 19.88 -7.19
CA ARG A 402 10.54 19.93 -8.28
C ARG A 402 10.93 18.52 -8.68
N HIS A 403 10.20 17.97 -9.64
CA HIS A 403 10.64 16.77 -10.32
C HIS A 403 11.81 17.14 -11.22
N LEU A 404 12.95 16.53 -10.96
CA LEU A 404 13.95 16.43 -12.03
C LEU A 404 13.28 15.67 -13.18
N PRO A 405 13.46 16.09 -14.42
CA PRO A 405 12.96 15.34 -15.56
C PRO A 405 13.37 13.86 -15.43
N ALA A 406 12.47 12.93 -15.74
CA ALA A 406 12.78 11.50 -15.71
C ALA A 406 14.03 11.18 -16.57
N ASP A 407 14.24 11.98 -17.63
CA ASP A 407 15.43 11.93 -18.46
C ASP A 407 16.71 12.26 -17.70
N PHE A 408 16.68 13.16 -16.71
CA PHE A 408 17.87 13.48 -15.91
C PHE A 408 18.30 12.28 -15.07
N GLU A 409 17.38 11.64 -14.37
CA GLU A 409 17.69 10.44 -13.56
C GLU A 409 18.20 9.30 -14.44
N MET A 410 17.58 9.10 -15.60
CA MET A 410 17.99 8.08 -16.57
C MET A 410 19.39 8.33 -17.10
N GLN A 411 19.68 9.54 -17.58
CA GLN A 411 21.01 9.86 -18.13
C GLN A 411 22.09 9.85 -17.05
N ARG A 412 21.75 10.28 -15.83
CA ARG A 412 22.67 10.20 -14.69
C ARG A 412 23.00 8.76 -14.31
N MET A 413 22.01 7.86 -14.34
CA MET A 413 22.25 6.44 -14.09
C MET A 413 23.10 5.81 -15.20
N ARG A 414 22.84 6.13 -16.48
CA ARG A 414 23.67 5.68 -17.61
C ARG A 414 25.12 6.11 -17.43
N LEU A 415 25.35 7.38 -17.08
CA LEU A 415 26.68 7.89 -16.79
C LEU A 415 27.38 7.09 -15.68
N THR A 416 26.65 6.80 -14.59
CA THR A 416 27.19 6.03 -13.46
C THR A 416 27.55 4.61 -13.89
N LEU A 417 26.68 3.94 -14.65
CA LEU A 417 26.92 2.58 -15.12
C LEU A 417 28.10 2.52 -16.11
N ALA A 418 28.18 3.48 -17.02
CA ALA A 418 29.31 3.57 -17.95
C ALA A 418 30.64 3.77 -17.21
N GLN A 419 30.68 4.66 -16.21
CA GLN A 419 31.87 4.87 -15.38
C GLN A 419 32.26 3.61 -14.58
N MET A 420 31.29 2.89 -14.03
CA MET A 420 31.53 1.60 -13.36
C MET A 420 32.09 0.56 -14.34
N GLY A 421 31.55 0.52 -15.58
CA GLY A 421 32.07 -0.35 -16.64
C GLY A 421 33.55 -0.07 -16.95
N ILE A 422 33.90 1.21 -17.11
CA ILE A 422 35.31 1.61 -17.34
C ILE A 422 36.21 1.18 -16.17
N GLN A 423 35.78 1.45 -14.93
CA GLN A 423 36.56 1.06 -13.75
C GLN A 423 36.78 -0.46 -13.66
N GLU A 424 35.77 -1.26 -13.99
CA GLU A 424 35.92 -2.73 -13.96
C GLU A 424 36.81 -3.23 -15.10
N ILE A 425 36.76 -2.60 -16.29
CA ILE A 425 37.67 -2.92 -17.39
C ILE A 425 39.14 -2.61 -17.01
N ASP A 426 39.38 -1.47 -16.35
CA ASP A 426 40.70 -1.10 -15.86
C ASP A 426 41.20 -2.12 -14.81
N ARG A 427 40.32 -2.60 -13.95
CA ARG A 427 40.65 -3.68 -13.00
C ARG A 427 41.01 -4.99 -13.70
N LEU A 428 40.17 -5.43 -14.66
CA LEU A 428 40.41 -6.63 -15.46
C LEU A 428 41.76 -6.55 -16.22
N ARG A 429 42.10 -5.35 -16.71
CA ARG A 429 43.40 -5.09 -17.34
C ARG A 429 44.56 -5.27 -16.34
N HIS A 430 44.37 -4.85 -15.09
CA HIS A 430 45.34 -5.03 -14.01
C HIS A 430 45.47 -6.49 -13.54
N ASP A 431 44.35 -7.20 -13.54
CA ASP A 431 44.26 -8.62 -13.13
C ASP A 431 44.79 -9.58 -14.23
N GLY A 432 45.30 -9.05 -15.37
CA GLY A 432 46.03 -9.80 -16.38
C GLY A 432 45.18 -10.52 -17.42
N VAL A 433 43.95 -10.04 -17.67
CA VAL A 433 43.14 -10.50 -18.81
C VAL A 433 43.90 -10.22 -20.13
N ARG A 434 44.13 -11.26 -20.94
CA ARG A 434 45.06 -11.25 -22.07
C ARG A 434 44.44 -10.89 -23.43
N ASP A 435 43.26 -10.30 -23.48
CA ASP A 435 42.65 -9.87 -24.74
C ASP A 435 42.56 -8.33 -24.79
N PRO A 436 43.65 -7.64 -25.24
CA PRO A 436 43.68 -6.20 -25.26
C PRO A 436 42.69 -5.58 -26.26
N GLU A 437 42.44 -6.24 -27.39
CA GLU A 437 41.49 -5.72 -28.40
C GLU A 437 40.06 -5.69 -27.87
N ALA A 438 39.63 -6.74 -27.15
CA ALA A 438 38.34 -6.78 -26.52
C ALA A 438 38.20 -5.72 -25.41
N LEU A 439 39.24 -5.55 -24.56
CA LEU A 439 39.25 -4.53 -23.51
C LEU A 439 39.22 -3.11 -24.09
N ASP A 440 39.94 -2.84 -25.17
CA ASP A 440 39.95 -1.54 -25.83
C ASP A 440 38.62 -1.24 -26.51
N ALA A 441 38.00 -2.23 -27.16
CA ALA A 441 36.68 -2.10 -27.76
C ALA A 441 35.59 -1.80 -26.70
N LEU A 442 35.62 -2.49 -25.56
CA LEU A 442 34.71 -2.27 -24.43
C LEU A 442 34.95 -0.89 -23.79
N THR A 443 36.22 -0.48 -23.64
CA THR A 443 36.56 0.85 -23.12
C THR A 443 36.03 1.94 -24.03
N ALA A 444 36.19 1.81 -25.35
CA ALA A 444 35.65 2.76 -26.31
C ALA A 444 34.11 2.83 -26.23
N HIS A 445 33.42 1.69 -26.14
CA HIS A 445 31.97 1.63 -26.00
C HIS A 445 31.47 2.38 -24.76
N TYR A 446 32.01 2.04 -23.57
CA TYR A 446 31.57 2.68 -22.33
C TYR A 446 31.99 4.15 -22.22
N SER A 447 33.13 4.53 -22.84
CA SER A 447 33.53 5.95 -22.95
C SER A 447 32.53 6.74 -23.78
N GLN A 448 32.10 6.18 -24.91
CA GLN A 448 31.07 6.80 -25.75
C GLN A 448 29.74 6.93 -25.00
N GLU A 449 29.27 5.87 -24.31
CA GLU A 449 28.05 5.95 -23.47
C GLU A 449 28.18 7.01 -22.39
N SER A 450 29.36 7.14 -21.75
CA SER A 450 29.63 8.16 -20.75
C SER A 450 29.53 9.58 -21.33
N ASP A 451 30.09 9.81 -22.50
CA ASP A 451 30.09 11.12 -23.14
C ASP A 451 28.70 11.48 -23.69
N ASP A 452 28.00 10.55 -24.31
CA ASP A 452 26.60 10.71 -24.73
C ASP A 452 25.69 11.05 -23.54
N ALA A 453 25.88 10.40 -22.39
CA ALA A 453 25.11 10.69 -21.20
C ALA A 453 25.43 12.07 -20.59
N LYS A 454 26.71 12.51 -20.61
CA LYS A 454 27.12 13.86 -20.19
C LYS A 454 26.51 14.93 -21.08
N ASP A 455 26.58 14.76 -22.40
CA ASP A 455 26.03 15.70 -23.36
C ASP A 455 24.53 15.87 -23.22
N ARG A 456 23.81 14.75 -23.03
CA ARG A 456 22.36 14.82 -22.75
C ARG A 456 22.06 15.50 -21.41
N LEU A 457 22.84 15.24 -20.36
CA LEU A 457 22.69 15.91 -19.06
C LEU A 457 22.97 17.42 -19.15
N SER A 458 23.93 17.86 -19.97
CA SER A 458 24.24 19.27 -20.15
C SER A 458 23.16 20.02 -20.91
N ASN A 459 22.47 19.34 -21.84
CA ASN A 459 21.39 19.89 -22.65
C ASN A 459 20.02 19.93 -21.94
N LEU A 460 19.89 19.34 -20.75
CA LEU A 460 18.68 19.46 -19.96
C LEU A 460 18.64 20.83 -19.27
N ASP A 461 17.57 21.58 -19.50
CA ASP A 461 17.32 22.89 -18.87
C ASP A 461 16.87 22.70 -17.41
N ILE A 462 17.83 22.45 -16.52
CA ILE A 462 17.62 22.24 -15.09
C ILE A 462 18.41 23.32 -14.35
N ALA A 463 17.74 24.02 -13.42
CA ALA A 463 18.38 25.00 -12.58
C ALA A 463 19.55 24.37 -11.79
N ASP A 464 20.68 25.06 -11.70
CA ASP A 464 21.88 24.56 -11.00
C ASP A 464 21.59 24.20 -9.54
N GLU A 465 20.66 24.92 -8.90
CA GLU A 465 20.22 24.65 -7.54
C GLU A 465 19.50 23.29 -7.41
N ASP A 466 18.69 22.91 -8.39
CA ASP A 466 17.99 21.61 -8.39
C ASP A 466 18.96 20.46 -8.71
N ARG A 467 19.96 20.70 -9.57
CA ARG A 467 21.07 19.76 -9.80
C ARG A 467 21.86 19.53 -8.52
N PHE A 468 22.24 20.60 -7.85
CA PHE A 468 23.00 20.55 -6.59
C PHE A 468 22.23 19.78 -5.51
N ARG A 469 20.94 20.07 -5.32
CA ARG A 469 20.08 19.37 -4.36
C ARG A 469 20.00 17.88 -4.62
N ALA A 470 19.81 17.49 -5.88
CA ALA A 470 19.71 16.08 -6.26
C ALA A 470 21.03 15.34 -6.02
N ASP A 471 22.15 15.93 -6.40
CA ASP A 471 23.47 15.35 -6.21
C ASP A 471 23.81 15.27 -4.72
N PHE A 472 23.53 16.32 -3.96
CA PHE A 472 23.73 16.35 -2.51
C PHE A 472 22.88 15.28 -1.79
N SER A 473 21.60 15.19 -2.10
CA SER A 473 20.70 14.18 -1.54
C SER A 473 21.20 12.76 -1.78
N ARG A 474 21.66 12.49 -3.02
CA ARG A 474 22.20 11.17 -3.39
C ARG A 474 23.50 10.86 -2.67
N LEU A 475 24.44 11.81 -2.67
CA LEU A 475 25.74 11.63 -2.03
C LEU A 475 25.56 11.41 -0.52
N TYR A 476 24.77 12.24 0.12
CA TYR A 476 24.55 12.15 1.57
C TYR A 476 23.83 10.87 1.95
N ARG A 477 22.80 10.46 1.19
CA ARG A 477 22.14 9.16 1.37
C ARG A 477 23.11 7.99 1.20
N ARG A 478 23.99 8.04 0.19
CA ARG A 478 25.02 7.01 -0.03
C ARG A 478 25.98 6.93 1.15
N LEU A 479 26.44 8.06 1.66
CA LEU A 479 27.32 8.13 2.83
C LEU A 479 26.65 7.52 4.08
N LEU A 480 25.42 7.93 4.38
CA LEU A 480 24.66 7.38 5.49
C LEU A 480 24.43 5.86 5.35
N THR A 481 24.17 5.38 4.14
CA THR A 481 24.01 3.94 3.86
C THR A 481 25.31 3.19 4.07
N MET A 482 26.44 3.72 3.62
CA MET A 482 27.78 3.14 3.86
C MET A 482 28.11 3.12 5.36
N GLN A 483 27.83 4.20 6.10
CA GLN A 483 28.03 4.26 7.54
C GLN A 483 27.20 3.20 8.26
N LYS A 484 25.94 3.02 7.83
CA LYS A 484 25.05 1.99 8.37
C LYS A 484 25.59 0.57 8.12
N GLN A 485 26.09 0.32 6.90
CA GLN A 485 26.70 -0.97 6.57
C GLN A 485 27.92 -1.24 7.44
N ARG A 486 28.81 -0.26 7.57
CA ARG A 486 30.00 -0.40 8.42
C ARG A 486 29.67 -0.63 9.90
N LEU A 487 28.58 -0.04 10.36
CA LEU A 487 28.06 -0.26 11.73
C LEU A 487 27.55 -1.71 11.90
N LEU A 488 26.89 -2.25 10.89
CA LEU A 488 26.44 -3.65 10.86
C LEU A 488 27.63 -4.61 10.87
N ASP A 489 28.68 -4.34 10.09
CA ASP A 489 29.89 -5.13 10.05
C ASP A 489 30.59 -5.09 11.43
N ALA A 490 30.75 -3.89 12.02
CA ALA A 490 31.34 -3.71 13.36
C ALA A 490 30.55 -4.46 14.44
N ARG A 491 29.23 -4.58 14.28
CA ARG A 491 28.38 -5.35 15.19
C ARG A 491 28.63 -6.86 15.04
N GLN A 492 28.76 -7.35 13.80
CA GLN A 492 29.08 -8.76 13.53
C GLN A 492 30.48 -9.13 14.03
N GLU A 493 31.45 -8.22 13.91
CA GLU A 493 32.81 -8.37 14.41
C GLU A 493 32.92 -8.13 15.94
N SER A 494 31.80 -7.91 16.63
CA SER A 494 31.75 -7.62 18.08
C SER A 494 32.57 -6.39 18.52
N LEU A 495 32.83 -5.45 17.62
CA LEU A 495 33.61 -4.24 17.88
C LEU A 495 32.80 -3.15 18.60
N ILE A 496 31.45 -3.28 18.64
CA ILE A 496 30.56 -2.30 19.23
C ILE A 496 29.51 -2.95 20.14
N GLY A 497 29.31 -2.39 21.33
CA GLY A 497 28.26 -2.82 22.26
C GLY A 497 26.86 -2.54 21.74
N HIS A 498 25.87 -3.30 22.26
CA HIS A 498 24.47 -3.23 21.78
C HIS A 498 23.89 -1.82 21.89
N GLU A 499 24.06 -1.15 23.01
CA GLU A 499 23.49 0.17 23.27
C GLU A 499 24.05 1.25 22.31
N ASN A 500 25.36 1.26 22.10
CA ASN A 500 26.01 2.20 21.18
C ASN A 500 25.63 1.92 19.72
N PHE A 501 25.54 0.63 19.33
CA PHE A 501 25.05 0.23 18.01
C PHE A 501 23.63 0.73 17.77
N GLU A 502 22.74 0.55 18.73
CA GLU A 502 21.35 1.00 18.68
C GLU A 502 21.26 2.52 18.52
N ARG A 503 22.04 3.27 19.32
CA ARG A 503 22.05 4.73 19.28
C ARG A 503 22.56 5.27 17.94
N LEU A 504 23.72 4.80 17.48
CA LEU A 504 24.29 5.25 16.21
C LEU A 504 23.43 4.87 14.99
N THR A 505 22.79 3.69 15.04
CA THR A 505 21.85 3.29 13.99
C THR A 505 20.63 4.21 13.96
N ALA A 506 20.13 4.63 15.15
CA ALA A 506 19.01 5.56 15.23
C ALA A 506 19.37 6.95 14.66
N ASP A 507 20.56 7.44 14.92
CA ASP A 507 21.05 8.72 14.40
C ASP A 507 21.17 8.68 12.87
N ILE A 508 21.70 7.59 12.30
CA ILE A 508 21.80 7.40 10.85
C ILE A 508 20.39 7.28 10.22
N ASP A 509 19.49 6.52 10.83
CA ASP A 509 18.12 6.37 10.33
C ASP A 509 17.34 7.68 10.39
N ALA A 510 17.57 8.52 11.43
CA ALA A 510 17.02 9.87 11.50
C ALA A 510 17.56 10.75 10.37
N GLY A 511 18.87 10.69 10.08
CA GLY A 511 19.47 11.40 8.96
C GLY A 511 18.92 10.96 7.60
N LEU A 512 18.71 9.66 7.38
CA LEU A 512 18.10 9.14 6.16
C LEU A 512 16.66 9.64 5.99
N LEU A 513 15.89 9.69 7.07
CA LEU A 513 14.53 10.23 7.05
C LEU A 513 14.53 11.73 6.76
N GLU A 514 15.46 12.47 7.33
CA GLU A 514 15.57 13.91 7.15
C GLU A 514 15.93 14.27 5.70
N VAL A 515 16.80 13.51 5.05
CA VAL A 515 17.10 13.65 3.62
C VAL A 515 15.85 13.45 2.76
N GLU A 516 14.95 12.55 3.16
CA GLU A 516 13.70 12.29 2.43
C GLU A 516 12.64 13.38 2.66
N THR A 517 12.64 14.01 3.81
CA THR A 517 11.55 14.92 4.23
C THR A 517 11.92 16.40 4.17
N ASN A 518 13.18 16.74 4.35
CA ASN A 518 13.65 18.13 4.47
C ASN A 518 15.10 18.30 4.01
N ILE A 519 15.38 18.03 2.73
CA ILE A 519 16.73 18.11 2.18
C ILE A 519 17.31 19.53 2.29
N ASP A 520 16.49 20.57 2.12
CA ASP A 520 16.93 21.96 2.18
C ASP A 520 17.45 22.33 3.59
N GLY A 521 16.75 21.91 4.64
CA GLY A 521 17.22 22.11 6.02
C GLY A 521 18.49 21.32 6.34
N VAL A 522 18.69 20.15 5.71
CA VAL A 522 19.95 19.39 5.82
C VAL A 522 21.11 20.12 5.16
N ILE A 523 20.89 20.62 3.93
CA ILE A 523 21.89 21.39 3.17
C ILE A 523 22.28 22.65 3.96
N GLU A 524 21.31 23.43 4.41
CA GLU A 524 21.55 24.67 5.17
C GLU A 524 22.36 24.40 6.43
N ARG A 525 22.00 23.40 7.22
CA ARG A 525 22.71 23.03 8.46
C ARG A 525 24.14 22.59 8.20
N LEU A 526 24.39 21.78 7.17
CA LEU A 526 25.74 21.29 6.87
C LEU A 526 26.64 22.39 6.28
N LEU A 527 26.08 23.31 5.49
CA LEU A 527 26.83 24.47 4.97
C LEU A 527 27.15 25.47 6.08
N LEU A 528 26.25 25.69 7.06
CA LEU A 528 26.50 26.53 8.22
C LEU A 528 27.60 25.96 9.14
N LEU A 529 27.62 24.64 9.34
CA LEU A 529 28.68 23.97 10.10
C LEU A 529 30.07 24.13 9.45
N ASP A 530 30.13 24.18 8.12
CA ASP A 530 31.38 24.39 7.38
C ASP A 530 31.87 25.84 7.52
N GLN A 531 30.98 26.84 7.54
CA GLN A 531 31.30 28.24 7.81
C GLN A 531 31.84 28.48 9.23
N GLU A 532 31.20 27.89 10.25
CA GLU A 532 31.70 27.97 11.64
C GLU A 532 33.05 27.25 11.83
N ALA A 533 33.28 26.15 11.08
CA ALA A 533 34.56 25.43 11.12
C ALA A 533 35.68 26.21 10.41
N LEU A 534 35.37 26.98 9.37
CA LEU A 534 36.30 27.89 8.68
C LEU A 534 36.63 29.12 9.53
N GLU A 535 35.66 29.73 10.21
CA GLU A 535 35.88 30.88 11.11
C GLU A 535 36.73 30.48 12.32
N LYS A 536 36.62 29.26 12.85
CA LYS A 536 37.46 28.74 13.94
C LYS A 536 38.90 28.39 13.52
N LYS A 537 39.20 28.34 12.22
CA LYS A 537 40.54 28.04 11.68
C LYS A 537 41.30 29.27 11.20
N LEU A 538 40.68 30.45 11.22
CA LEU A 538 41.39 31.71 10.99
C LEU A 538 42.03 32.19 12.30
N PRO A 539 43.37 32.40 12.31
CA PRO A 539 44.11 32.75 13.54
C PRO A 539 43.76 34.14 14.03
#